data_7b465905a1ee3a88225e323b76e4310f
#
_entry.id   7b465905a1ee3a88225e323b76e4310f
#
_cell.length_a   1.000
_cell.length_b   1.000
_cell.length_c   1.000
_cell.angle_alpha   90.00
_cell.angle_beta   90.00
_cell.angle_gamma   90.00
#
_symmetry.space_group_name_H-M   'P 1'
#
loop_
_entity.id
_entity.type
_entity.pdbx_description
1 polymer ?
#
loop_
_entity_poly.entity_id
_entity_poly.type
_entity_poly.pdbx_seq_one_letter_code
_entity_poly.pdbx_strand_id
1 'polypeptide(L)'
;MSTHPAQIKIPATYMRGGTSKGVFFKLTDLPAAAQQPGAVRDAILLRVIGSPDPYGKQIDGMGGATSSTSKSVILAKSSKPDHDVDYLFGQVSIDKPFVDWSGNCGNLSAAVGPFAISNGLVDAARVPQNGIATIRIWQVNIQKTIIAHVPITNGAVQDALSVEVGRTTDDSHSTGCLSGAECRGSYSREAPCG
;
A
#
# COMPACT_ATOMS: atom_id res chain seq x y z
N MET A 1 -12.11 39.02 -3.17
CA MET A 1 -12.08 37.66 -3.82
C MET A 1 -11.24 36.75 -2.97
N SER A 2 -11.70 35.52 -2.69
CA SER A 2 -10.90 34.54 -1.92
C SER A 2 -9.66 34.20 -2.70
N THR A 3 -8.49 34.24 -2.05
CA THR A 3 -7.18 33.85 -2.64
C THR A 3 -6.88 32.37 -2.45
N HIS A 4 -7.75 31.63 -1.77
CA HIS A 4 -7.55 30.21 -1.50
C HIS A 4 -8.28 29.34 -2.52
N PRO A 5 -7.62 28.27 -3.03
CA PRO A 5 -8.27 27.32 -3.92
C PRO A 5 -9.39 26.56 -3.18
N ALA A 6 -10.34 26.03 -3.95
CA ALA A 6 -11.37 25.17 -3.41
C ALA A 6 -10.78 23.88 -2.82
N GLN A 7 -11.43 23.35 -1.78
CA GLN A 7 -11.05 22.06 -1.19
C GLN A 7 -11.22 20.93 -2.20
N ILE A 8 -10.24 20.05 -2.26
CA ILE A 8 -10.25 18.84 -3.09
C ILE A 8 -10.52 17.62 -2.20
N LYS A 9 -11.48 16.78 -2.62
CA LYS A 9 -11.75 15.48 -2.00
C LYS A 9 -11.04 14.40 -2.79
N ILE A 10 -10.22 13.59 -2.13
CA ILE A 10 -9.49 12.47 -2.73
C ILE A 10 -9.91 11.19 -2.01
N PRO A 11 -10.54 10.21 -2.71
CA PRO A 11 -10.83 8.92 -2.12
C PRO A 11 -9.55 8.21 -1.69
N ALA A 12 -9.54 7.69 -0.48
CA ALA A 12 -8.40 6.96 0.06
C ALA A 12 -8.86 5.93 1.08
N THR A 13 -8.05 4.89 1.28
CA THR A 13 -8.29 3.88 2.31
C THR A 13 -7.08 3.81 3.25
N TYR A 14 -7.33 3.96 4.55
CA TYR A 14 -6.29 3.73 5.54
C TYR A 14 -6.23 2.25 5.87
N MET A 15 -5.11 1.61 5.57
CA MET A 15 -4.96 0.16 5.71
C MET A 15 -3.76 -0.22 6.57
N ARG A 16 -3.87 -1.38 7.17
CA ARG A 16 -2.79 -2.07 7.85
C ARG A 16 -2.32 -3.26 7.00
N GLY A 17 -1.00 -3.42 6.89
CA GLY A 17 -0.36 -4.64 6.40
C GLY A 17 0.79 -4.99 7.34
N GLY A 18 0.77 -6.21 7.89
CA GLY A 18 1.73 -6.58 8.94
C GLY A 18 1.73 -5.58 10.10
N THR A 19 2.90 -5.07 10.45
CA THR A 19 3.07 -4.05 11.51
C THR A 19 3.00 -2.62 10.99
N SER A 20 2.85 -2.41 9.67
CA SER A 20 2.80 -1.08 9.07
C SER A 20 1.38 -0.64 8.78
N LYS A 21 1.16 0.67 8.77
CA LYS A 21 -0.08 1.32 8.32
C LYS A 21 0.26 2.35 7.26
N GLY A 22 -0.66 2.57 6.33
CA GLY A 22 -0.49 3.56 5.28
C GLY A 22 -1.79 3.98 4.64
N VAL A 23 -1.75 5.08 3.91
CA VAL A 23 -2.87 5.60 3.13
C VAL A 23 -2.74 5.09 1.71
N PHE A 24 -3.76 4.40 1.25
CA PHE A 24 -3.82 3.76 -0.07
C PHE A 24 -4.70 4.57 -1.01
N PHE A 25 -4.22 4.80 -2.22
CA PHE A 25 -4.92 5.52 -3.28
C PHE A 25 -4.97 4.68 -4.56
N LYS A 26 -6.05 4.82 -5.31
CA LYS A 26 -5.97 4.51 -6.75
C LYS A 26 -5.31 5.68 -7.46
N LEU A 27 -4.44 5.40 -8.41
CA LEU A 27 -3.79 6.44 -9.22
C LEU A 27 -4.82 7.35 -9.92
N THR A 28 -5.92 6.76 -10.40
CA THR A 28 -7.00 7.48 -11.09
C THR A 28 -7.81 8.41 -10.19
N ASP A 29 -7.78 8.21 -8.88
CA ASP A 29 -8.51 9.04 -7.91
C ASP A 29 -7.70 10.29 -7.50
N LEU A 30 -6.40 10.30 -7.81
CA LEU A 30 -5.57 11.48 -7.62
C LEU A 30 -5.89 12.55 -8.66
N PRO A 31 -5.77 13.85 -8.29
CA PRO A 31 -5.83 14.93 -9.28
C PRO A 31 -4.91 14.69 -10.46
N ALA A 32 -5.32 15.05 -11.67
CA ALA A 32 -4.60 14.72 -12.92
C ALA A 32 -3.11 15.11 -12.86
N ALA A 33 -2.79 16.28 -12.29
CA ALA A 33 -1.40 16.73 -12.12
C ALA A 33 -0.58 15.87 -11.14
N ALA A 34 -1.22 15.12 -10.24
CA ALA A 34 -0.57 14.23 -9.28
C ALA A 34 -0.50 12.77 -9.77
N GLN A 35 -1.15 12.43 -10.86
CA GLN A 35 -1.04 11.10 -11.47
C GLN A 35 0.34 10.84 -12.08
N GLN A 36 1.07 11.91 -12.41
CA GLN A 36 2.45 11.83 -12.85
C GLN A 36 3.42 11.98 -11.66
N PRO A 37 4.61 11.34 -11.70
CA PRO A 37 5.65 11.57 -10.71
C PRO A 37 6.06 13.04 -10.66
N GLY A 38 6.35 13.56 -9.47
CA GLY A 38 6.88 14.92 -9.30
C GLY A 38 6.30 15.64 -8.07
N ALA A 39 6.68 16.90 -7.95
CA ALA A 39 6.42 17.72 -6.77
C ALA A 39 4.93 17.84 -6.38
N VAL A 40 4.01 17.82 -7.36
CA VAL A 40 2.57 17.92 -7.09
C VAL A 40 2.07 16.66 -6.39
N ARG A 41 2.49 15.47 -6.84
CA ARG A 41 2.19 14.20 -6.18
C ARG A 41 2.74 14.20 -4.76
N ASP A 42 4.02 14.54 -4.61
CA ASP A 42 4.68 14.54 -3.30
C ASP A 42 4.01 15.51 -2.34
N ALA A 43 3.64 16.71 -2.78
CA ALA A 43 2.94 17.69 -1.96
C ALA A 43 1.59 17.17 -1.43
N ILE A 44 0.82 16.46 -2.26
CA ILE A 44 -0.44 15.84 -1.82
C ILE A 44 -0.18 14.78 -0.75
N LEU A 45 0.79 13.89 -0.98
CA LEU A 45 1.09 12.81 -0.03
C LEU A 45 1.63 13.37 1.29
N LEU A 46 2.52 14.35 1.22
CA LEU A 46 3.00 15.07 2.40
C LEU A 46 1.85 15.67 3.20
N ARG A 47 0.92 16.36 2.52
CA ARG A 47 -0.24 16.98 3.18
C ARG A 47 -1.17 15.95 3.81
N VAL A 48 -1.43 14.83 3.12
CA VAL A 48 -2.30 13.76 3.64
C VAL A 48 -1.69 13.09 4.87
N ILE A 49 -0.39 12.87 4.86
CA ILE A 49 0.31 12.24 5.99
C ILE A 49 0.54 13.22 7.15
N GLY A 50 0.53 14.53 6.88
CA GLY A 50 0.81 15.56 7.88
C GLY A 50 2.31 15.83 8.04
N SER A 51 3.02 15.91 6.92
CA SER A 51 4.46 16.15 6.85
C SER A 51 4.78 17.37 5.97
N PRO A 52 5.88 18.09 6.24
CA PRO A 52 6.76 17.91 7.39
C PRO A 52 6.12 18.41 8.69
N ASP A 53 6.35 17.71 9.77
CA ASP A 53 5.94 18.14 11.10
C ASP A 53 7.18 18.32 11.99
N PRO A 54 7.54 19.56 12.36
CA PRO A 54 8.72 19.84 13.19
C PRO A 54 8.60 19.26 14.61
N TYR A 55 7.38 18.96 15.06
CA TYR A 55 7.15 18.33 16.36
C TYR A 55 7.14 16.80 16.30
N GLY A 56 7.23 16.21 15.10
CA GLY A 56 7.27 14.78 14.89
C GLY A 56 6.01 14.05 15.34
N LYS A 57 4.83 14.68 15.24
CA LYS A 57 3.54 14.12 15.69
C LYS A 57 2.58 13.78 14.56
N GLN A 58 2.73 14.44 13.40
CA GLN A 58 1.84 14.31 12.23
C GLN A 58 0.35 14.45 12.55
N ILE A 59 0.01 15.33 13.52
CA ILE A 59 -1.36 15.52 14.02
C ILE A 59 -2.28 16.06 12.93
N ASP A 60 -1.73 16.88 12.02
CA ASP A 60 -2.50 17.50 10.92
C ASP A 60 -2.79 16.55 9.75
N GLY A 61 -2.43 15.27 9.87
CA GLY A 61 -2.60 14.29 8.80
C GLY A 61 -2.91 12.89 9.33
N MET A 62 -2.78 11.91 8.44
CA MET A 62 -3.09 10.51 8.70
C MET A 62 -1.86 9.69 9.12
N GLY A 63 -0.70 10.30 9.23
CA GLY A 63 0.51 9.66 9.72
C GLY A 63 0.45 9.42 11.23
N GLY A 64 1.30 8.54 11.72
CA GLY A 64 1.40 8.20 13.14
C GLY A 64 2.80 8.43 13.70
N ALA A 65 3.58 9.33 13.10
CA ALA A 65 4.88 9.80 13.57
C ALA A 65 5.94 8.70 13.78
N THR A 66 5.81 7.59 13.08
CA THR A 66 6.82 6.52 13.03
C THR A 66 7.06 6.07 11.60
N SER A 67 8.22 5.46 11.34
CA SER A 67 8.52 4.91 10.01
C SER A 67 7.53 3.84 9.57
N SER A 68 6.88 3.15 10.50
CA SER A 68 5.87 2.13 10.21
C SER A 68 4.48 2.70 9.90
N THR A 69 4.25 3.98 10.16
CA THR A 69 2.93 4.63 9.99
C THR A 69 2.95 5.88 9.09
N SER A 70 4.14 6.35 8.69
CA SER A 70 4.31 7.49 7.78
C SER A 70 4.49 7.00 6.34
N LYS A 71 3.42 6.43 5.76
CA LYS A 71 3.48 5.69 4.49
C LYS A 71 2.29 5.99 3.60
N SER A 72 2.58 6.08 2.30
CA SER A 72 1.56 6.17 1.25
C SER A 72 1.75 5.08 0.22
N VAL A 73 0.66 4.62 -0.36
CA VAL A 73 0.62 3.61 -1.41
C VAL A 73 -0.26 4.10 -2.54
N ILE A 74 0.23 3.99 -3.76
CA ILE A 74 -0.54 4.29 -4.96
C ILE A 74 -0.64 3.03 -5.81
N LEU A 75 -1.85 2.67 -6.21
CA LEU A 75 -2.13 1.49 -7.02
C LEU A 75 -2.81 1.87 -8.33
N ALA A 76 -2.43 1.15 -9.37
CA ALA A 76 -3.06 1.24 -10.69
C ALA A 76 -3.25 -0.16 -11.28
N LYS A 77 -4.15 -0.32 -12.27
CA LYS A 77 -4.12 -1.51 -13.12
C LYS A 77 -2.75 -1.60 -13.78
N SER A 78 -2.17 -2.81 -13.78
CA SER A 78 -0.86 -2.97 -14.40
C SER A 78 -0.95 -2.87 -15.92
N SER A 79 0.02 -2.17 -16.50
CA SER A 79 0.28 -2.19 -17.94
C SER A 79 1.24 -3.31 -18.34
N LYS A 80 1.85 -3.99 -17.36
CA LYS A 80 2.75 -5.11 -17.63
C LYS A 80 1.97 -6.39 -17.92
N PRO A 81 2.40 -7.16 -18.93
CA PRO A 81 1.88 -8.50 -19.17
C PRO A 81 1.94 -9.34 -17.90
N ASP A 82 0.94 -10.17 -17.69
CA ASP A 82 0.87 -11.12 -16.56
C ASP A 82 0.86 -10.50 -15.16
N HIS A 83 0.59 -9.20 -15.03
CA HIS A 83 0.40 -8.55 -13.74
C HIS A 83 -1.00 -7.93 -13.65
N ASP A 84 -1.57 -7.93 -12.45
CA ASP A 84 -2.89 -7.36 -12.18
C ASP A 84 -2.78 -5.88 -11.83
N VAL A 85 -1.84 -5.54 -10.96
CA VAL A 85 -1.70 -4.18 -10.42
C VAL A 85 -0.26 -3.74 -10.33
N ASP A 86 -0.04 -2.45 -10.55
CA ASP A 86 1.18 -1.76 -10.21
C ASP A 86 1.08 -1.20 -8.79
N TYR A 87 2.09 -1.47 -7.99
CA TYR A 87 2.21 -1.02 -6.61
C TYR A 87 3.38 -0.07 -6.47
N LEU A 88 3.08 1.19 -6.19
CA LEU A 88 4.06 2.24 -5.91
C LEU A 88 4.01 2.59 -4.42
N PHE A 89 5.15 2.46 -3.75
CA PHE A 89 5.31 2.73 -2.33
C PHE A 89 6.06 4.03 -2.09
N GLY A 90 5.53 4.90 -1.22
CA GLY A 90 6.18 6.12 -0.76
C GLY A 90 6.38 6.11 0.75
N GLN A 91 7.64 6.16 1.19
CA GLN A 91 7.98 6.43 2.58
C GLN A 91 8.00 7.94 2.78
N VAL A 92 7.04 8.45 3.54
CA VAL A 92 6.94 9.89 3.79
C VAL A 92 7.82 10.26 4.98
N SER A 93 8.74 11.21 4.81
CA SER A 93 9.54 11.73 5.93
C SER A 93 8.64 12.43 6.94
N ILE A 94 8.94 12.30 8.23
CA ILE A 94 8.13 12.91 9.30
C ILE A 94 8.43 14.41 9.42
N ASP A 95 9.70 14.76 9.36
CA ASP A 95 10.23 16.11 9.68
C ASP A 95 10.69 16.91 8.44
N LYS A 96 10.77 16.26 7.26
CA LYS A 96 11.25 16.86 6.01
C LYS A 96 10.19 16.82 4.92
N PRO A 97 10.14 17.82 4.03
CA PRO A 97 9.23 17.82 2.88
C PRO A 97 9.71 16.85 1.78
N PHE A 98 9.78 15.57 2.09
CA PHE A 98 10.37 14.55 1.23
C PHE A 98 9.59 13.24 1.29
N VAL A 99 9.39 12.62 0.13
CA VAL A 99 8.86 11.26 -0.03
C VAL A 99 9.95 10.40 -0.66
N ASP A 100 10.36 9.34 0.03
CA ASP A 100 11.33 8.38 -0.49
C ASP A 100 10.62 7.31 -1.32
N TRP A 101 10.97 7.27 -2.59
CA TRP A 101 10.46 6.33 -3.59
C TRP A 101 11.43 5.18 -3.88
N SER A 102 12.57 5.09 -3.18
CA SER A 102 13.62 4.11 -3.49
C SER A 102 13.35 2.70 -2.99
N GLY A 103 12.44 2.56 -2.03
CA GLY A 103 12.24 1.31 -1.29
C GLY A 103 10.93 0.59 -1.56
N ASN A 104 10.73 -0.49 -0.82
CA ASN A 104 9.47 -1.23 -0.73
C ASN A 104 9.12 -1.45 0.74
N CYS A 105 7.84 -1.57 1.05
CA CYS A 105 7.38 -2.00 2.35
C CYS A 105 6.76 -3.41 2.25
N GLY A 106 7.51 -4.43 2.68
CA GLY A 106 7.03 -5.82 2.69
C GLY A 106 5.75 -6.00 3.49
N ASN A 107 5.63 -5.31 4.62
CA ASN A 107 4.42 -5.36 5.45
C ASN A 107 3.18 -4.84 4.71
N LEU A 108 3.28 -3.67 4.05
CA LEU A 108 2.14 -3.12 3.31
C LEU A 108 1.82 -3.91 2.03
N SER A 109 2.75 -4.71 1.51
CA SER A 109 2.48 -5.60 0.37
C SER A 109 1.31 -6.55 0.64
N ALA A 110 1.10 -6.96 1.90
CA ALA A 110 -0.03 -7.80 2.29
C ALA A 110 -1.40 -7.11 2.10
N ALA A 111 -1.45 -5.78 2.15
CA ALA A 111 -2.68 -5.02 1.96
C ALA A 111 -2.97 -4.69 0.49
N VAL A 112 -2.00 -4.87 -0.40
CA VAL A 112 -2.12 -4.48 -1.82
C VAL A 112 -3.16 -5.32 -2.56
N GLY A 113 -3.11 -6.65 -2.41
CA GLY A 113 -4.09 -7.55 -3.05
C GLY A 113 -5.53 -7.28 -2.62
N PRO A 114 -5.81 -7.25 -1.31
CA PRO A 114 -7.11 -6.88 -0.78
C PRO A 114 -7.64 -5.52 -1.25
N PHE A 115 -6.78 -4.48 -1.21
CA PHE A 115 -7.17 -3.17 -1.73
C PHE A 115 -7.51 -3.25 -3.22
N ALA A 116 -6.69 -3.93 -4.01
CA ALA A 116 -6.87 -4.02 -5.45
C ALA A 116 -8.20 -4.70 -5.83
N ILE A 117 -8.55 -5.79 -5.15
CA ILE A 117 -9.84 -6.49 -5.35
C ILE A 117 -10.99 -5.57 -4.96
N SER A 118 -10.98 -5.03 -3.74
CA SER A 118 -12.07 -4.21 -3.20
C SER A 118 -12.30 -2.91 -3.98
N ASN A 119 -11.30 -2.44 -4.72
CA ASN A 119 -11.37 -1.21 -5.51
C ASN A 119 -11.48 -1.46 -7.03
N GLY A 120 -11.73 -2.70 -7.46
CA GLY A 120 -11.96 -3.04 -8.86
C GLY A 120 -10.74 -2.89 -9.77
N LEU A 121 -9.53 -2.98 -9.21
CA LEU A 121 -8.30 -2.96 -10.01
C LEU A 121 -7.97 -4.34 -10.61
N VAL A 122 -8.53 -5.40 -10.04
CA VAL A 122 -8.43 -6.77 -10.54
C VAL A 122 -9.66 -7.11 -11.37
N ASP A 123 -9.48 -7.85 -12.45
CA ASP A 123 -10.60 -8.34 -13.24
C ASP A 123 -11.51 -9.24 -12.37
N ALA A 124 -12.80 -8.94 -12.35
CA ALA A 124 -13.78 -9.71 -11.57
C ALA A 124 -13.81 -11.20 -11.93
N ALA A 125 -13.53 -11.55 -13.17
CA ALA A 125 -13.44 -12.95 -13.62
C ALA A 125 -12.31 -13.73 -12.95
N ARG A 126 -11.32 -13.05 -12.39
CA ARG A 126 -10.18 -13.65 -11.68
C ARG A 126 -10.41 -13.78 -10.17
N VAL A 127 -11.48 -13.21 -9.65
CA VAL A 127 -11.84 -13.29 -8.23
C VAL A 127 -12.86 -14.42 -8.06
N PRO A 128 -12.51 -15.52 -7.38
CA PRO A 128 -13.45 -16.63 -7.18
C PRO A 128 -14.57 -16.23 -6.21
N GLN A 129 -15.69 -16.95 -6.24
CA GLN A 129 -16.76 -16.75 -5.26
C GLN A 129 -16.30 -17.15 -3.85
N ASN A 130 -15.54 -18.24 -3.74
CA ASN A 130 -14.94 -18.68 -2.49
C ASN A 130 -13.58 -19.31 -2.77
N GLY A 131 -12.64 -19.18 -1.85
CA GLY A 131 -11.28 -19.75 -1.96
C GLY A 131 -10.20 -18.67 -1.98
N ILE A 132 -9.17 -18.87 -2.78
CA ILE A 132 -7.99 -17.98 -2.84
C ILE A 132 -7.93 -17.29 -4.20
N ALA A 133 -7.89 -15.95 -4.19
CA ALA A 133 -7.52 -15.15 -5.35
C ALA A 133 -6.00 -14.94 -5.36
N THR A 134 -5.36 -15.30 -6.47
CA THR A 134 -3.93 -15.06 -6.67
C THR A 134 -3.74 -13.78 -7.45
N ILE A 135 -3.13 -12.78 -6.83
CA ILE A 135 -2.91 -11.44 -7.38
C ILE A 135 -1.44 -11.26 -7.69
N ARG A 136 -1.13 -10.94 -8.95
CA ARG A 136 0.23 -10.68 -9.42
C ARG A 136 0.47 -9.16 -9.38
N ILE A 137 1.33 -8.74 -8.47
CA ILE A 137 1.62 -7.34 -8.17
C ILE A 137 2.97 -7.00 -8.79
N TRP A 138 3.03 -5.95 -9.61
CA TRP A 138 4.28 -5.35 -10.02
C TRP A 138 4.66 -4.27 -9.01
N GLN A 139 5.73 -4.51 -8.25
CA GLN A 139 6.26 -3.50 -7.34
C GLN A 139 7.19 -2.56 -8.12
N VAL A 140 6.71 -1.33 -8.33
CA VAL A 140 7.31 -0.38 -9.27
C VAL A 140 8.67 0.13 -8.81
N ASN A 141 8.84 0.39 -7.50
CA ASN A 141 10.07 0.99 -6.97
C ASN A 141 11.29 0.07 -7.16
N ILE A 142 11.14 -1.21 -6.85
CA ILE A 142 12.24 -2.20 -6.91
C ILE A 142 12.17 -3.11 -8.15
N GLN A 143 11.16 -2.89 -9.01
CA GLN A 143 10.95 -3.63 -10.26
C GLN A 143 10.92 -5.16 -10.06
N LYS A 144 10.12 -5.62 -9.09
CA LYS A 144 9.95 -7.05 -8.78
C LYS A 144 8.49 -7.44 -8.76
N THR A 145 8.23 -8.71 -9.08
CA THR A 145 6.90 -9.31 -8.94
C THR A 145 6.68 -9.77 -7.51
N ILE A 146 5.50 -9.47 -6.97
CA ILE A 146 5.00 -9.99 -5.70
C ILE A 146 3.73 -10.78 -6.00
N ILE A 147 3.60 -11.96 -5.43
CA ILE A 147 2.38 -12.76 -5.50
C ILE A 147 1.66 -12.67 -4.17
N ALA A 148 0.39 -12.25 -4.21
CA ALA A 148 -0.47 -12.21 -3.03
C ALA A 148 -1.58 -13.26 -3.16
N HIS A 149 -1.76 -14.09 -2.14
CA HIS A 149 -2.85 -15.05 -2.01
C HIS A 149 -3.91 -14.48 -1.06
N VAL A 150 -5.02 -14.04 -1.62
CA VAL A 150 -6.07 -13.31 -0.89
C VAL A 150 -7.27 -14.23 -0.68
N PRO A 151 -7.66 -14.52 0.57
CA PRO A 151 -8.87 -15.29 0.85
C PRO A 151 -10.14 -14.52 0.43
N ILE A 152 -11.04 -15.23 -0.24
CA ILE A 152 -12.29 -14.71 -0.76
C ILE A 152 -13.46 -15.49 -0.20
N THR A 153 -14.50 -14.78 0.18
CA THR A 153 -15.79 -15.33 0.59
C THR A 153 -16.93 -14.55 -0.07
N ASN A 154 -17.83 -15.24 -0.74
CA ASN A 154 -18.95 -14.63 -1.46
C ASN A 154 -18.51 -13.54 -2.46
N GLY A 155 -17.42 -13.76 -3.16
CA GLY A 155 -16.88 -12.83 -4.15
C GLY A 155 -16.20 -11.58 -3.58
N ALA A 156 -16.06 -11.48 -2.26
CA ALA A 156 -15.43 -10.36 -1.57
C ALA A 156 -14.19 -10.81 -0.79
N VAL A 157 -13.27 -9.88 -0.56
CA VAL A 157 -12.12 -10.13 0.33
C VAL A 157 -12.67 -10.55 1.69
N GLN A 158 -12.21 -11.71 2.16
CA GLN A 158 -12.60 -12.21 3.47
C GLN A 158 -12.11 -11.26 4.55
N ASP A 159 -12.91 -11.08 5.61
CA ASP A 159 -12.45 -10.45 6.86
C ASP A 159 -11.50 -11.44 7.56
N ALA A 160 -10.39 -11.66 6.91
CA ALA A 160 -9.44 -12.69 7.27
C ALA A 160 -8.27 -12.11 8.04
N LEU A 161 -7.75 -12.94 8.88
CA LEU A 161 -6.65 -12.63 9.77
C LEU A 161 -5.31 -12.58 9.03
N SER A 162 -5.18 -13.18 7.84
CA SER A 162 -3.90 -13.26 7.14
C SER A 162 -4.03 -13.22 5.62
N VAL A 163 -3.07 -12.57 4.98
CA VAL A 163 -2.81 -12.64 3.55
C VAL A 163 -1.38 -13.12 3.37
N GLU A 164 -1.21 -14.19 2.62
CA GLU A 164 0.12 -14.68 2.26
C GLU A 164 0.66 -13.88 1.08
N VAL A 165 1.91 -13.44 1.21
CA VAL A 165 2.63 -12.71 0.18
C VAL A 165 3.96 -13.39 -0.08
N GLY A 166 4.14 -13.91 -1.28
CA GLY A 166 5.37 -14.51 -1.75
C GLY A 166 6.08 -13.65 -2.79
N ARG A 167 7.40 -13.76 -2.87
CA ARG A 167 8.22 -13.17 -3.92
C ARG A 167 8.71 -14.25 -4.86
N THR A 168 8.68 -13.99 -6.16
CA THR A 168 9.09 -14.97 -7.19
C THR A 168 10.60 -15.16 -7.32
N THR A 169 11.42 -14.34 -6.67
CA THR A 169 12.88 -14.34 -6.83
C THR A 169 13.68 -14.50 -5.54
N ASP A 170 12.98 -14.70 -4.40
CA ASP A 170 13.64 -14.89 -3.12
C ASP A 170 12.71 -15.68 -2.19
N ASP A 171 13.22 -16.70 -1.51
CA ASP A 171 12.47 -17.64 -0.66
C ASP A 171 11.87 -17.04 0.63
N SER A 172 11.77 -15.71 0.72
CA SER A 172 11.18 -15.07 1.88
C SER A 172 9.66 -14.94 1.73
N HIS A 173 8.92 -15.83 2.38
CA HIS A 173 7.48 -15.67 2.58
C HIS A 173 7.23 -14.68 3.72
N SER A 174 6.42 -13.66 3.46
CA SER A 174 5.93 -12.79 4.52
C SER A 174 4.41 -12.93 4.66
N THR A 175 3.95 -13.27 5.84
CA THR A 175 2.52 -13.30 6.16
C THR A 175 2.14 -11.99 6.83
N GLY A 176 1.22 -11.25 6.24
CA GLY A 176 0.69 -10.00 6.79
C GLY A 176 -0.75 -10.15 7.24
N CYS A 177 -1.10 -9.55 8.36
CA CYS A 177 -2.47 -9.55 8.88
C CYS A 177 -3.21 -8.27 8.53
N LEU A 178 -4.49 -8.38 8.17
CA LEU A 178 -5.31 -7.24 7.75
C LEU A 178 -6.32 -6.75 8.79
N SER A 179 -6.69 -7.52 9.78
CA SER A 179 -7.70 -7.11 10.74
C SER A 179 -7.14 -6.73 12.12
N GLY A 180 -7.91 -5.91 12.86
CA GLY A 180 -7.50 -5.28 14.11
C GLY A 180 -7.39 -6.19 15.34
N ALA A 181 -7.49 -7.51 15.22
CA ALA A 181 -7.36 -8.44 16.32
C ALA A 181 -6.25 -9.45 16.04
N GLU A 182 -5.24 -9.43 16.88
CA GLU A 182 -4.15 -10.42 17.01
C GLU A 182 -3.43 -10.86 15.73
N CYS A 183 -2.53 -10.02 15.24
CA CYS A 183 -1.52 -10.44 14.27
C CYS A 183 -0.35 -11.10 14.98
N ARG A 184 -0.26 -12.41 14.95
CA ARG A 184 0.98 -13.13 15.23
C ARG A 184 1.75 -13.25 13.93
N GLY A 185 2.66 -12.34 13.67
CA GLY A 185 3.65 -12.49 12.59
C GLY A 185 4.69 -13.52 13.02
N SER A 186 4.76 -14.64 12.35
CA SER A 186 5.95 -15.50 12.44
C SER A 186 7.01 -14.90 11.53
N TYR A 187 7.94 -14.16 12.13
CA TYR A 187 9.19 -13.77 11.50
C TYR A 187 10.16 -14.93 11.74
N SER A 188 10.28 -15.85 10.79
CA SER A 188 11.42 -16.77 10.80
C SER A 188 12.62 -16.04 10.19
N ARG A 189 13.42 -15.39 11.02
CA ARG A 189 14.82 -15.15 10.72
C ARG A 189 15.52 -16.48 11.01
N GLU A 190 15.89 -17.21 9.98
CA GLU A 190 16.99 -18.15 10.11
C GLU A 190 18.26 -17.33 10.34
N ALA A 191 18.81 -17.45 11.53
CA ALA A 191 20.12 -16.94 11.82
C ALA A 191 21.13 -17.74 10.98
N PRO A 192 22.15 -17.09 10.39
CA PRO A 192 23.23 -17.86 9.76
C PRO A 192 23.91 -18.68 10.86
N CYS A 193 23.96 -19.98 10.65
CA CYS A 193 24.82 -20.87 11.44
C CYS A 193 26.26 -20.41 11.23
N GLY A 194 26.92 -20.03 12.32
CA GLY A 194 28.35 -19.74 12.40
C GLY A 194 29.21 -20.99 12.29
#